data_e4c6a6ae4398db2c2ef7db6ada13c094
#
_entry.id   e4c6a6ae4398db2c2ef7db6ada13c094
#
_cell.length_a   1.000
_cell.length_b   1.000
_cell.length_c   1.000
_cell.angle_alpha   90.00
_cell.angle_beta   90.00
_cell.angle_gamma   90.00
#
_symmetry.space_group_name_H-M   'P 1'
#
loop_
_entity.id
_entity.type
_entity.pdbx_description
1 polymer ?
#
loop_
_entity_poly.entity_id
_entity_poly.type
_entity_poly.pdbx_seq_one_letter_code
_entity_poly.pdbx_strand_id
1 'polypeptide(L)'
;MALVVGAVVVAAAVLVGVRVARDENGATESPATGAGSFTARTAWGEPNLTGVWRAAPLGAGSGRDTFNLAKLEGLYTPDARARMKELSAKDDPTMRCTPPAFPRATMLGHPVQIIQRPGFAFVFTEAYPVFRIIPTTGRAHTSGQYLFPTHMGDSAARWEGDTLVVDVISFNGEGWLASPQDRPTNASTGVWLTSDAMHVVERWRRIDADTLEYQARVEDPKTLTMPWETPTVTFERQTVDRIEEVLCRPEDGPATYLARLGS
;
A
#
# COMPACT_ATOMS: atom_id res chain seq x y z
N MET A 1 -11.67 41.93 75.74
CA MET A 1 -12.31 42.60 74.58
C MET A 1 -11.33 42.73 73.49
N ALA A 2 -11.39 41.80 72.49
CA ALA A 2 -10.54 41.81 71.33
C ALA A 2 -11.43 41.91 70.09
N LEU A 3 -11.25 42.99 69.31
CA LEU A 3 -11.89 43.23 68.04
C LEU A 3 -11.18 42.41 66.94
N VAL A 4 -11.93 41.61 66.20
CA VAL A 4 -11.45 40.95 65.01
C VAL A 4 -11.93 41.81 63.80
N VAL A 5 -10.99 42.32 63.04
CA VAL A 5 -11.22 43.04 61.80
C VAL A 5 -11.12 42.02 60.65
N GLY A 6 -12.22 41.78 59.97
CA GLY A 6 -12.26 40.93 58.78
C GLY A 6 -11.87 41.73 57.52
N ALA A 7 -10.91 41.22 56.78
CA ALA A 7 -10.53 41.75 55.48
C ALA A 7 -11.34 41.07 54.37
N VAL A 8 -12.06 41.89 53.58
CA VAL A 8 -12.78 41.48 52.40
C VAL A 8 -11.81 41.56 51.19
N VAL A 9 -11.51 40.43 50.56
CA VAL A 9 -10.76 40.40 49.29
C VAL A 9 -11.76 40.45 48.16
N VAL A 10 -11.74 41.52 47.37
CA VAL A 10 -12.51 41.65 46.12
C VAL A 10 -11.64 41.12 44.98
N ALA A 11 -12.04 39.99 44.40
CA ALA A 11 -11.41 39.48 43.19
C ALA A 11 -12.00 40.16 41.96
N ALA A 12 -11.19 40.94 41.24
CA ALA A 12 -11.55 41.50 39.95
C ALA A 12 -11.34 40.45 38.85
N ALA A 13 -12.44 40.06 38.21
CA ALA A 13 -12.37 39.22 37.01
C ALA A 13 -12.07 40.08 35.78
N VAL A 14 -10.91 39.85 35.16
CA VAL A 14 -10.57 40.46 33.87
C VAL A 14 -11.14 39.57 32.75
N LEU A 15 -12.18 40.08 32.11
CA LEU A 15 -12.74 39.51 30.88
C LEU A 15 -11.85 39.94 29.69
N VAL A 16 -11.03 39.03 29.18
CA VAL A 16 -10.33 39.22 27.92
C VAL A 16 -11.30 38.87 26.80
N GLY A 17 -11.83 39.87 26.13
CA GLY A 17 -12.67 39.71 24.95
C GLY A 17 -11.81 39.35 23.73
N VAL A 18 -11.90 38.15 23.28
CA VAL A 18 -11.33 37.72 21.97
C VAL A 18 -12.28 38.21 20.88
N ARG A 19 -11.86 39.22 20.11
CA ARG A 19 -12.53 39.60 18.87
C ARG A 19 -12.18 38.58 17.78
N VAL A 20 -13.16 37.81 17.37
CA VAL A 20 -13.05 36.95 16.16
C VAL A 20 -13.33 37.85 14.97
N ALA A 21 -12.31 38.05 14.12
CA ALA A 21 -12.51 38.66 12.81
C ALA A 21 -13.23 37.63 11.94
N ARG A 22 -14.38 37.97 11.40
CA ARG A 22 -15.06 37.20 10.36
C ARG A 22 -14.46 37.58 9.01
N ASP A 23 -13.78 36.67 8.38
CA ASP A 23 -13.48 36.73 6.94
C ASP A 23 -14.72 36.28 6.17
N GLU A 24 -15.17 37.07 5.23
CA GLU A 24 -16.39 36.87 4.41
C GLU A 24 -16.18 35.92 3.22
N ASN A 25 -15.26 34.97 3.26
CA ASN A 25 -15.17 33.93 2.26
C ASN A 25 -15.50 32.60 2.92
N GLY A 26 -16.76 32.18 2.75
CA GLY A 26 -17.35 30.99 3.36
C GLY A 26 -16.81 29.66 2.83
N ALA A 27 -15.56 29.36 3.15
CA ALA A 27 -15.05 27.97 3.14
C ALA A 27 -14.89 27.59 4.62
N THR A 28 -15.85 26.85 5.15
CA THR A 28 -15.69 26.17 6.43
C THR A 28 -14.65 25.05 6.23
N GLU A 29 -13.38 25.36 6.52
CA GLU A 29 -12.42 24.31 6.82
C GLU A 29 -12.90 23.60 8.09
N SER A 30 -13.38 22.38 7.93
CA SER A 30 -13.51 21.45 9.05
C SER A 30 -12.13 21.29 9.69
N PRO A 31 -12.01 21.48 11.02
CA PRO A 31 -10.75 21.17 11.67
C PRO A 31 -10.47 19.68 11.43
N ALA A 32 -9.38 19.40 10.75
CA ALA A 32 -8.81 18.06 10.72
C ALA A 32 -8.61 17.66 12.19
N THR A 33 -9.48 16.80 12.69
CA THR A 33 -9.28 16.12 13.95
C THR A 33 -7.95 15.41 13.85
N GLY A 34 -6.93 15.94 14.52
CA GLY A 34 -5.65 15.29 14.68
C GLY A 34 -5.88 13.98 15.42
N ALA A 35 -6.17 12.91 14.66
CA ALA A 35 -6.05 11.56 15.16
C ALA A 35 -4.59 11.43 15.61
N GLY A 36 -4.39 11.31 16.92
CA GLY A 36 -3.07 11.09 17.48
C GLY A 36 -2.40 9.95 16.70
N SER A 37 -1.23 10.22 16.11
CA SER A 37 -0.55 9.21 15.29
C SER A 37 -0.26 8.00 16.19
N PHE A 38 -0.73 6.82 15.79
CA PHE A 38 -0.34 5.60 16.46
C PHE A 38 1.13 5.35 16.20
N THR A 39 1.93 5.38 17.26
CA THR A 39 3.39 5.32 17.17
C THR A 39 3.96 4.09 17.87
N ALA A 40 3.54 2.89 17.48
CA ALA A 40 4.31 1.72 17.85
C ALA A 40 5.69 1.84 17.21
N ARG A 41 6.74 1.81 18.04
CA ARG A 41 8.14 1.89 17.60
C ARG A 41 8.84 0.56 17.78
N THR A 42 9.78 0.30 16.92
CA THR A 42 10.78 -0.76 17.10
C THR A 42 11.75 -0.39 18.23
N ALA A 43 12.52 -1.35 18.71
CA ALA A 43 13.54 -1.10 19.73
C ALA A 43 14.63 -0.09 19.29
N TRP A 44 14.77 0.14 17.98
CA TRP A 44 15.71 1.12 17.41
C TRP A 44 15.05 2.41 16.92
N GLY A 45 13.75 2.62 17.25
CA GLY A 45 13.06 3.90 17.11
C GLY A 45 12.30 4.11 15.81
N GLU A 46 12.40 3.24 14.81
CA GLU A 46 11.59 3.32 13.58
C GLU A 46 10.11 2.96 13.85
N PRO A 47 9.15 3.47 13.06
CA PRO A 47 7.76 2.99 13.12
C PRO A 47 7.69 1.48 12.94
N ASN A 48 6.91 0.79 13.78
CA ASN A 48 6.84 -0.66 13.79
C ASN A 48 5.73 -1.17 12.87
N LEU A 49 6.10 -1.68 11.71
CA LEU A 49 5.22 -2.35 10.75
C LEU A 49 5.25 -3.88 10.89
N THR A 50 6.09 -4.43 11.78
CA THR A 50 6.27 -5.88 11.92
C THR A 50 4.96 -6.58 12.27
N GLY A 51 4.65 -7.66 11.54
CA GLY A 51 3.47 -8.47 11.73
C GLY A 51 3.06 -9.22 10.48
N VAL A 52 2.02 -10.02 10.61
CA VAL A 52 1.30 -10.60 9.48
C VAL A 52 0.05 -9.76 9.25
N TRP A 53 -0.14 -9.34 8.02
CA TRP A 53 -1.18 -8.40 7.61
C TRP A 53 -1.96 -8.98 6.44
N ARG A 54 -3.26 -8.82 6.44
CA ARG A 54 -4.10 -9.23 5.32
C ARG A 54 -4.95 -8.06 4.88
N ALA A 55 -4.96 -7.77 3.59
CA ALA A 55 -5.88 -6.79 3.05
C ALA A 55 -7.31 -7.21 3.42
N ALA A 56 -8.10 -6.26 3.90
CA ALA A 56 -9.51 -6.49 4.16
C ALA A 56 -10.11 -7.13 2.90
N PRO A 57 -10.88 -8.23 3.03
CA PRO A 57 -11.33 -9.00 1.88
C PRO A 57 -11.91 -8.07 0.83
N LEU A 58 -11.43 -8.21 -0.41
CA LEU A 58 -12.01 -7.59 -1.58
C LEU A 58 -13.35 -8.29 -1.82
N GLY A 59 -14.27 -8.19 -0.82
CA GLY A 59 -15.42 -9.04 -0.72
C GLY A 59 -16.49 -8.69 -1.72
N ALA A 60 -17.14 -9.72 -2.26
CA ALA A 60 -18.48 -9.65 -2.76
C ALA A 60 -19.34 -8.93 -1.70
N GLY A 61 -19.80 -7.73 -2.00
CA GLY A 61 -20.60 -6.89 -1.09
C GLY A 61 -19.93 -5.61 -0.60
N SER A 62 -18.60 -5.48 -0.64
CA SER A 62 -17.93 -4.22 -0.25
C SER A 62 -18.05 -3.12 -1.30
N GLY A 63 -18.47 -3.43 -2.52
CA GLY A 63 -18.54 -2.48 -3.64
C GLY A 63 -17.18 -1.85 -4.01
N ARG A 64 -16.10 -2.29 -3.39
CA ARG A 64 -14.80 -1.71 -3.59
C ARG A 64 -14.10 -2.33 -4.78
N ASP A 65 -14.02 -1.59 -5.84
CA ASP A 65 -13.00 -1.79 -6.85
C ASP A 65 -11.65 -1.34 -6.30
N THR A 66 -10.97 -2.23 -5.58
CA THR A 66 -9.71 -1.92 -4.92
C THR A 66 -8.59 -1.56 -5.88
N PHE A 67 -8.71 -1.96 -7.14
CA PHE A 67 -7.77 -1.54 -8.17
C PHE A 67 -8.25 -0.31 -8.93
N ASN A 68 -9.54 0.06 -8.81
CA ASN A 68 -10.15 1.08 -9.67
C ASN A 68 -9.82 0.84 -11.15
N LEU A 69 -10.06 -0.38 -11.61
CA LEU A 69 -9.60 -0.86 -12.93
C LEU A 69 -10.18 -0.07 -14.08
N ALA A 70 -11.39 0.45 -13.96
CA ALA A 70 -11.98 1.30 -14.98
C ALA A 70 -11.15 2.58 -15.20
N LYS A 71 -10.67 3.19 -14.10
CA LYS A 71 -9.77 4.35 -14.17
C LYS A 71 -8.43 3.94 -14.77
N LEU A 72 -7.84 2.83 -14.30
CA LEU A 72 -6.57 2.33 -14.81
C LEU A 72 -6.65 2.03 -16.31
N GLU A 73 -7.71 1.36 -16.79
CA GLU A 73 -7.90 1.08 -18.21
C GLU A 73 -7.92 2.35 -19.06
N GLY A 74 -8.53 3.42 -18.55
CA GLY A 74 -8.54 4.73 -19.19
C GLY A 74 -7.17 5.36 -19.40
N LEU A 75 -6.16 4.96 -18.62
CA LEU A 75 -4.81 5.53 -18.65
C LEU A 75 -3.88 4.85 -19.66
N TYR A 76 -4.21 3.68 -20.18
CA TYR A 76 -3.35 2.98 -21.12
C TYR A 76 -3.18 3.72 -22.45
N THR A 77 -1.96 3.69 -22.99
CA THR A 77 -1.65 4.19 -24.33
C THR A 77 -2.42 3.41 -25.39
N PRO A 78 -2.65 3.97 -26.61
CA PRO A 78 -3.29 3.25 -27.69
C PRO A 78 -2.61 1.92 -28.04
N ASP A 79 -1.26 1.91 -28.06
CA ASP A 79 -0.46 0.73 -28.39
C ASP A 79 -0.59 -0.35 -27.31
N ALA A 80 -0.53 0.04 -26.02
CA ALA A 80 -0.75 -0.89 -24.93
C ALA A 80 -2.15 -1.48 -24.97
N ARG A 81 -3.19 -0.67 -25.25
CA ARG A 81 -4.57 -1.17 -25.41
C ARG A 81 -4.71 -2.13 -26.60
N ALA A 82 -4.03 -1.87 -27.72
CA ALA A 82 -4.03 -2.80 -28.86
C ALA A 82 -3.46 -4.15 -28.42
N ARG A 83 -2.32 -4.17 -27.75
CA ARG A 83 -1.68 -5.39 -27.23
C ARG A 83 -2.56 -6.09 -26.19
N MET A 84 -3.22 -5.36 -25.30
CA MET A 84 -4.13 -5.94 -24.29
C MET A 84 -5.27 -6.74 -24.92
N LYS A 85 -5.74 -6.36 -26.12
CA LYS A 85 -6.82 -7.06 -26.83
C LYS A 85 -6.38 -8.40 -27.43
N GLU A 86 -5.07 -8.60 -27.61
CA GLU A 86 -4.50 -9.85 -28.13
C GLU A 86 -4.29 -10.88 -27.02
N LEU A 87 -4.42 -10.47 -25.76
CA LEU A 87 -4.16 -11.27 -24.57
C LEU A 87 -5.45 -11.61 -23.82
N SER A 88 -5.38 -12.68 -23.07
CA SER A 88 -6.48 -13.19 -22.24
C SER A 88 -5.97 -13.58 -20.85
N ALA A 89 -6.88 -13.94 -19.95
CA ALA A 89 -6.53 -14.43 -18.62
C ALA A 89 -5.56 -15.64 -18.65
N LYS A 90 -5.54 -16.41 -19.72
CA LYS A 90 -4.63 -17.57 -19.88
C LYS A 90 -3.17 -17.16 -20.08
N ASP A 91 -2.95 -15.93 -20.54
CA ASP A 91 -1.64 -15.38 -20.81
C ASP A 91 -1.03 -14.72 -19.58
N ASP A 92 -1.79 -14.61 -18.47
CA ASP A 92 -1.29 -14.08 -17.21
C ASP A 92 -0.05 -14.88 -16.74
N PRO A 93 1.09 -14.23 -16.54
CA PRO A 93 2.31 -14.89 -16.07
C PRO A 93 2.12 -15.70 -14.78
N THR A 94 1.17 -15.29 -13.94
CA THR A 94 0.85 -16.00 -12.70
C THR A 94 0.29 -17.40 -12.91
N MET A 95 -0.26 -17.69 -14.11
CA MET A 95 -0.67 -19.04 -14.51
C MET A 95 0.50 -20.02 -14.57
N ARG A 96 1.70 -19.52 -14.73
CA ARG A 96 2.95 -20.29 -14.75
C ARG A 96 3.78 -20.11 -13.49
N CYS A 97 3.12 -19.69 -12.38
CA CYS A 97 3.75 -19.40 -11.10
C CYS A 97 4.78 -18.25 -11.15
N THR A 98 4.76 -17.44 -12.19
CA THR A 98 5.54 -16.19 -12.19
C THR A 98 4.92 -15.23 -11.18
N PRO A 99 5.69 -14.68 -10.25
CA PRO A 99 5.15 -13.75 -9.28
C PRO A 99 4.51 -12.52 -9.94
N PRO A 100 3.34 -12.05 -9.47
CA PRO A 100 2.79 -10.79 -9.94
C PRO A 100 3.71 -9.63 -9.54
N ALA A 101 3.80 -8.63 -10.40
CA ALA A 101 4.52 -7.41 -10.07
C ALA A 101 3.83 -6.62 -8.93
N PHE A 102 4.55 -5.72 -8.29
CA PHE A 102 3.94 -4.75 -7.38
C PHE A 102 3.28 -3.60 -8.19
N PRO A 103 2.17 -3.03 -7.72
CA PRO A 103 1.50 -3.27 -6.44
C PRO A 103 0.57 -4.49 -6.40
N ARG A 104 0.33 -5.19 -7.52
CA ARG A 104 -0.61 -6.32 -7.59
C ARG A 104 -0.33 -7.36 -6.51
N ALA A 105 0.93 -7.79 -6.35
CA ALA A 105 1.31 -8.79 -5.35
C ALA A 105 0.83 -8.46 -3.93
N THR A 106 0.88 -7.18 -3.55
CA THR A 106 0.41 -6.70 -2.25
C THR A 106 -1.12 -6.64 -2.17
N MET A 107 -1.79 -6.34 -3.28
CA MET A 107 -3.22 -6.02 -3.30
C MET A 107 -4.14 -7.24 -3.54
N LEU A 108 -3.58 -8.43 -3.75
CA LEU A 108 -4.34 -9.66 -4.02
C LEU A 108 -5.21 -10.15 -2.85
N GLY A 109 -5.11 -9.54 -1.66
CA GLY A 109 -5.89 -9.93 -0.49
C GLY A 109 -5.35 -11.14 0.28
N HIS A 110 -4.16 -11.63 -0.11
CA HIS A 110 -3.44 -12.68 0.61
C HIS A 110 -2.59 -12.09 1.74
N PRO A 111 -2.26 -12.89 2.76
CA PRO A 111 -1.39 -12.46 3.83
C PRO A 111 -0.03 -11.95 3.33
N VAL A 112 0.41 -10.88 3.95
CA VAL A 112 1.74 -10.28 3.79
C VAL A 112 2.41 -10.24 5.14
N GLN A 113 3.62 -10.76 5.25
CA GLN A 113 4.42 -10.65 6.47
C GLN A 113 5.48 -9.58 6.31
N ILE A 114 5.53 -8.65 7.26
CA ILE A 114 6.59 -7.65 7.35
C ILE A 114 7.46 -7.97 8.55
N ILE A 115 8.76 -8.06 8.32
CA ILE A 115 9.79 -8.23 9.35
C ILE A 115 10.75 -7.05 9.23
N GLN A 116 11.06 -6.41 10.35
CA GLN A 116 12.01 -5.30 10.37
C GLN A 116 13.26 -5.64 11.18
N ARG A 117 14.37 -5.07 10.76
CA ARG A 117 15.60 -4.94 11.53
C ARG A 117 16.21 -3.56 11.26
N PRO A 118 17.17 -3.09 12.06
CA PRO A 118 17.81 -1.80 11.82
C PRO A 118 18.23 -1.61 10.36
N GLY A 119 17.69 -0.59 9.69
CA GLY A 119 18.01 -0.23 8.33
C GLY A 119 17.37 -1.08 7.23
N PHE A 120 16.49 -2.05 7.57
CA PHE A 120 15.85 -2.91 6.58
C PHE A 120 14.42 -3.29 6.99
N ALA A 121 13.56 -3.41 5.98
CA ALA A 121 12.30 -4.13 6.04
C ALA A 121 12.32 -5.30 5.05
N PHE A 122 11.72 -6.41 5.45
CA PHE A 122 11.52 -7.59 4.62
C PHE A 122 10.03 -7.78 4.44
N VAL A 123 9.58 -7.88 3.21
CA VAL A 123 8.17 -8.10 2.87
C VAL A 123 8.04 -9.43 2.18
N PHE A 124 7.30 -10.34 2.80
CA PHE A 124 7.00 -11.67 2.28
C PHE A 124 5.52 -11.70 1.88
N THR A 125 5.21 -12.32 0.76
CA THR A 125 3.83 -12.57 0.33
C THR A 125 3.54 -14.07 0.38
N GLU A 126 2.38 -14.45 0.91
CA GLU A 126 1.97 -15.86 0.94
C GLU A 126 1.59 -16.34 -0.46
N ALA A 127 0.87 -15.50 -1.20
CA ALA A 127 0.58 -15.76 -2.60
C ALA A 127 1.84 -15.60 -3.45
N TYR A 128 2.15 -16.65 -4.24
CA TYR A 128 3.38 -16.67 -5.04
C TYR A 128 4.59 -16.35 -4.13
N PRO A 129 5.04 -17.29 -3.29
CA PRO A 129 5.94 -16.99 -2.18
C PRO A 129 7.21 -16.30 -2.65
N VAL A 130 7.19 -14.99 -2.51
CA VAL A 130 8.28 -14.09 -2.86
C VAL A 130 8.59 -13.17 -1.69
N PHE A 131 9.77 -12.64 -1.70
CA PHE A 131 10.19 -11.67 -0.70
C PHE A 131 10.89 -10.48 -1.34
N ARG A 132 10.80 -9.36 -0.66
CA ARG A 132 11.61 -8.18 -0.97
C ARG A 132 12.46 -7.81 0.23
N ILE A 133 13.69 -7.43 -0.03
CA ILE A 133 14.59 -6.80 0.94
C ILE A 133 14.60 -5.32 0.63
N ILE A 134 14.10 -4.53 1.56
CA ILE A 134 13.91 -3.09 1.41
C ILE A 134 14.84 -2.35 2.37
N PRO A 135 15.94 -1.76 1.91
CA PRO A 135 16.75 -0.85 2.72
C PRO A 135 15.94 0.39 3.10
N THR A 136 15.89 0.73 4.40
CA THR A 136 15.06 1.83 4.94
C THR A 136 15.88 3.07 5.31
N THR A 137 17.14 3.11 4.94
CA THR A 137 18.09 4.17 5.33
C THR A 137 18.08 5.39 4.41
N GLY A 138 17.24 5.41 3.37
CA GLY A 138 17.25 6.46 2.35
C GLY A 138 18.43 6.37 1.37
N ARG A 139 19.10 5.21 1.31
CA ARG A 139 20.16 5.00 0.33
C ARG A 139 19.63 5.04 -1.11
N ALA A 140 20.49 5.38 -2.05
CA ALA A 140 20.17 5.28 -3.46
C ALA A 140 19.95 3.82 -3.89
N HIS A 141 19.25 3.64 -5.01
CA HIS A 141 19.11 2.35 -5.68
C HIS A 141 20.46 1.72 -6.01
N THR A 142 20.46 0.42 -6.15
CA THR A 142 21.58 -0.32 -6.74
C THR A 142 21.89 0.24 -8.14
N SER A 143 23.14 0.29 -8.52
CA SER A 143 23.56 0.86 -9.81
C SER A 143 24.58 -0.02 -10.53
N GLY A 144 24.76 0.27 -11.82
CA GLY A 144 25.73 -0.41 -12.68
C GLY A 144 25.42 -1.89 -12.86
N GLN A 145 26.46 -2.71 -12.90
CA GLN A 145 26.36 -4.15 -13.15
C GLN A 145 25.59 -4.95 -12.09
N TYR A 146 25.26 -4.36 -10.96
CA TYR A 146 24.51 -5.01 -9.89
C TYR A 146 23.00 -4.74 -9.94
N LEU A 147 22.55 -3.89 -10.85
CA LEU A 147 21.14 -3.63 -11.07
C LEU A 147 20.61 -4.54 -12.18
N PHE A 148 19.91 -5.60 -11.79
CA PHE A 148 19.27 -6.52 -12.72
C PHE A 148 17.75 -6.35 -12.69
N PRO A 149 17.07 -6.25 -13.85
CA PRO A 149 15.62 -6.25 -13.90
C PRO A 149 15.04 -7.55 -13.34
N THR A 150 14.10 -7.43 -12.42
CA THR A 150 13.41 -8.57 -11.79
C THR A 150 11.91 -8.36 -11.75
N HIS A 151 11.13 -9.38 -11.38
CA HIS A 151 9.70 -9.23 -11.16
C HIS A 151 9.39 -8.29 -10.00
N MET A 152 10.27 -8.24 -8.99
CA MET A 152 10.06 -7.44 -7.76
C MET A 152 10.73 -6.08 -7.81
N GLY A 153 11.55 -5.80 -8.84
CA GLY A 153 12.35 -4.59 -8.95
C GLY A 153 13.45 -4.48 -7.89
N ASP A 154 14.14 -3.35 -7.88
CA ASP A 154 15.07 -2.92 -6.84
C ASP A 154 14.37 -1.89 -5.96
N SER A 155 14.32 -2.15 -4.66
CA SER A 155 13.63 -1.30 -3.68
C SER A 155 14.62 -0.48 -2.88
N ALA A 156 14.33 0.81 -2.71
CA ALA A 156 15.00 1.70 -1.77
C ALA A 156 13.94 2.48 -0.99
N ALA A 157 14.11 2.64 0.32
CA ALA A 157 13.10 3.30 1.11
C ALA A 157 13.66 4.30 2.11
N ARG A 158 12.78 5.22 2.52
CA ARG A 158 13.01 6.19 3.58
C ARG A 158 11.77 6.33 4.44
N TRP A 159 11.96 6.77 5.65
CA TRP A 159 10.86 7.16 6.53
C TRP A 159 10.47 8.63 6.30
N GLU A 160 9.19 8.88 6.11
CA GLU A 160 8.57 10.21 6.13
C GLU A 160 7.59 10.25 7.32
N GLY A 161 8.07 10.70 8.48
CA GLY A 161 7.32 10.58 9.73
C GLY A 161 7.04 9.11 10.09
N ASP A 162 5.77 8.73 10.15
CA ASP A 162 5.33 7.36 10.42
C ASP A 162 5.05 6.53 9.15
N THR A 163 5.37 7.07 7.99
CA THR A 163 5.16 6.41 6.69
C THR A 163 6.48 5.90 6.12
N LEU A 164 6.55 4.61 5.80
CA LEU A 164 7.62 4.05 4.98
C LEU A 164 7.29 4.31 3.52
N VAL A 165 8.12 5.12 2.86
CA VAL A 165 8.03 5.38 1.42
C VAL A 165 9.06 4.52 0.72
N VAL A 166 8.57 3.61 -0.13
CA VAL A 166 9.39 2.67 -0.88
C VAL A 166 9.38 3.04 -2.35
N ASP A 167 10.53 3.36 -2.87
CA ASP A 167 10.77 3.62 -4.29
C ASP A 167 11.25 2.33 -4.96
N VAL A 168 10.65 1.93 -6.09
CA VAL A 168 10.94 0.66 -6.75
C VAL A 168 11.13 0.87 -8.25
N ILE A 169 12.30 0.48 -8.74
CA ILE A 169 12.68 0.56 -10.16
C ILE A 169 13.19 -0.79 -10.66
N SER A 170 13.57 -0.87 -11.92
CA SER A 170 14.22 -2.05 -12.51
C SER A 170 13.35 -3.30 -12.51
N PHE A 171 12.09 -3.12 -12.89
CA PHE A 171 11.21 -4.25 -13.22
C PHE A 171 11.58 -4.86 -14.57
N ASN A 172 11.33 -6.17 -14.74
CA ASN A 172 11.61 -6.87 -15.99
C ASN A 172 10.48 -6.75 -17.04
N GLY A 173 9.35 -6.12 -16.69
CA GLY A 173 8.22 -5.90 -17.59
C GLY A 173 7.36 -7.15 -17.86
N GLU A 174 7.60 -8.26 -17.18
CA GLU A 174 6.86 -9.51 -17.37
C GLU A 174 5.61 -9.62 -16.50
N GLY A 175 5.44 -8.71 -15.53
CA GLY A 175 4.29 -8.68 -14.64
C GLY A 175 3.07 -7.99 -15.26
N TRP A 176 1.93 -8.14 -14.59
CA TRP A 176 0.70 -7.40 -14.88
C TRP A 176 0.24 -6.64 -13.63
N LEU A 177 -0.39 -5.48 -13.81
CA LEU A 177 -0.97 -4.71 -12.71
C LEU A 177 -2.25 -5.35 -12.17
N ALA A 178 -2.99 -6.04 -13.01
CA ALA A 178 -4.17 -6.81 -12.63
C ALA A 178 -4.54 -7.82 -13.72
N SER A 179 -5.38 -8.78 -13.35
CA SER A 179 -5.91 -9.81 -14.24
C SER A 179 -7.39 -10.08 -13.93
N PRO A 180 -8.18 -10.59 -14.88
CA PRO A 180 -9.54 -11.05 -14.62
C PRO A 180 -9.63 -12.10 -13.51
N GLN A 181 -8.54 -12.85 -13.26
CA GLN A 181 -8.46 -13.87 -12.22
C GLN A 181 -8.44 -13.31 -10.80
N ASP A 182 -8.03 -12.05 -10.63
CA ASP A 182 -7.99 -11.39 -9.33
C ASP A 182 -9.40 -11.00 -8.84
N ARG A 183 -10.43 -11.28 -9.64
CA ARG A 183 -11.82 -10.91 -9.35
C ARG A 183 -12.77 -12.09 -9.44
N PRO A 184 -13.63 -12.26 -8.45
CA PRO A 184 -14.57 -13.39 -8.43
C PRO A 184 -15.71 -13.30 -9.46
N THR A 185 -16.05 -12.15 -10.03
CA THR A 185 -17.21 -12.05 -10.97
C THR A 185 -17.20 -10.82 -11.87
N ASN A 186 -17.55 -11.01 -13.15
CA ASN A 186 -18.22 -10.08 -14.07
C ASN A 186 -17.53 -8.78 -14.49
N ALA A 187 -16.36 -8.46 -14.08
CA ALA A 187 -15.68 -7.27 -14.53
C ALA A 187 -14.67 -7.64 -15.61
N SER A 188 -14.83 -6.98 -16.71
CA SER A 188 -13.99 -6.92 -17.91
C SER A 188 -13.08 -8.14 -18.20
N THR A 189 -13.06 -8.54 -19.43
CA THR A 189 -12.13 -9.54 -20.01
C THR A 189 -10.71 -8.97 -20.18
N GLY A 190 -10.42 -7.81 -19.58
CA GLY A 190 -9.18 -7.08 -19.80
C GLY A 190 -7.98 -7.62 -19.03
N VAL A 191 -6.82 -7.40 -19.58
CA VAL A 191 -5.53 -7.60 -18.93
C VAL A 191 -4.89 -6.22 -18.73
N TRP A 192 -4.08 -6.05 -17.69
CA TRP A 192 -3.44 -4.76 -17.36
C TRP A 192 -1.93 -4.93 -17.31
N LEU A 193 -1.30 -4.63 -18.44
CA LEU A 193 0.12 -4.85 -18.68
C LEU A 193 1.01 -3.88 -17.92
N THR A 194 2.26 -4.30 -17.73
CA THR A 194 3.38 -3.42 -17.36
C THR A 194 4.49 -3.50 -18.41
N SER A 195 5.49 -2.63 -18.26
CA SER A 195 6.73 -2.70 -19.00
C SER A 195 7.95 -2.67 -18.08
N ASP A 196 9.12 -2.81 -18.67
CA ASP A 196 10.41 -2.65 -18.01
C ASP A 196 10.74 -1.19 -17.62
N ALA A 197 9.91 -0.23 -18.09
CA ALA A 197 10.01 1.18 -17.71
C ALA A 197 9.15 1.52 -16.49
N MET A 198 8.52 0.53 -15.87
CA MET A 198 7.67 0.74 -14.70
C MET A 198 8.48 1.25 -13.51
N HIS A 199 7.95 2.25 -12.84
CA HIS A 199 8.42 2.81 -11.59
C HIS A 199 7.26 2.85 -10.61
N VAL A 200 7.48 2.41 -9.39
CA VAL A 200 6.44 2.35 -8.35
C VAL A 200 6.93 3.04 -7.09
N VAL A 201 6.10 3.93 -6.54
CA VAL A 201 6.30 4.50 -5.20
C VAL A 201 5.20 3.99 -4.29
N GLU A 202 5.57 3.23 -3.28
CA GLU A 202 4.64 2.67 -2.29
C GLU A 202 4.71 3.46 -0.98
N ARG A 203 3.59 3.53 -0.29
CA ARG A 203 3.46 4.18 1.02
C ARG A 203 2.81 3.20 1.99
N TRP A 204 3.50 2.88 3.06
CA TRP A 204 3.07 1.98 4.11
C TRP A 204 2.99 2.74 5.42
N ARG A 205 1.84 2.73 6.06
CA ARG A 205 1.62 3.42 7.33
C ARG A 205 0.76 2.59 8.26
N ARG A 206 1.25 2.33 9.46
CA ARG A 206 0.44 1.73 10.51
C ARG A 206 -0.34 2.83 11.22
N ILE A 207 -1.66 2.76 11.23
CA ILE A 207 -2.54 3.80 11.76
C ILE A 207 -3.07 3.51 13.16
N ASP A 208 -3.11 2.22 13.54
CA ASP A 208 -3.45 1.78 14.90
C ASP A 208 -2.77 0.41 15.22
N ALA A 209 -3.20 -0.25 16.32
CA ALA A 209 -2.61 -1.52 16.74
C ALA A 209 -2.78 -2.64 15.71
N ASP A 210 -3.88 -2.62 14.97
CA ASP A 210 -4.32 -3.73 14.13
C ASP A 210 -4.54 -3.33 12.66
N THR A 211 -4.25 -2.06 12.30
CA THR A 211 -4.50 -1.53 10.96
C THR A 211 -3.25 -0.95 10.32
N LEU A 212 -2.98 -1.40 9.09
CA LEU A 212 -1.93 -0.90 8.20
C LEU A 212 -2.58 -0.36 6.92
N GLU A 213 -2.20 0.83 6.50
CA GLU A 213 -2.58 1.40 5.20
C GLU A 213 -1.47 1.22 4.19
N TYR A 214 -1.88 0.95 2.96
CA TYR A 214 -1.02 0.84 1.79
C TYR A 214 -1.60 1.63 0.63
N GLN A 215 -0.76 2.37 -0.06
CA GLN A 215 -1.07 3.01 -1.33
C GLN A 215 0.15 2.95 -2.24
N ALA A 216 -0.08 2.87 -3.54
CA ALA A 216 0.98 2.91 -4.54
C ALA A 216 0.67 3.90 -5.66
N ARG A 217 1.71 4.53 -6.17
CA ARG A 217 1.73 5.32 -7.40
C ARG A 217 2.58 4.58 -8.43
N VAL A 218 2.02 4.32 -9.59
CA VAL A 218 2.67 3.61 -10.69
C VAL A 218 2.85 4.56 -11.85
N GLU A 219 4.08 4.68 -12.32
CA GLU A 219 4.45 5.35 -13.57
C GLU A 219 5.01 4.30 -14.53
N ASP A 220 4.49 4.26 -15.74
CA ASP A 220 4.98 3.35 -16.78
C ASP A 220 4.80 4.03 -18.14
N PRO A 221 5.76 4.84 -18.58
CA PRO A 221 5.62 5.68 -19.77
C PRO A 221 5.48 4.89 -21.07
N LYS A 222 5.79 3.59 -21.08
CA LYS A 222 5.57 2.72 -22.24
C LYS A 222 4.13 2.20 -22.33
N THR A 223 3.44 2.10 -21.18
CA THR A 223 2.08 1.54 -21.15
C THR A 223 1.02 2.55 -20.71
N LEU A 224 1.36 3.51 -19.86
CA LEU A 224 0.45 4.49 -19.30
C LEU A 224 0.73 5.91 -19.82
N THR A 225 -0.33 6.67 -20.07
CA THR A 225 -0.26 8.08 -20.50
C THR A 225 -0.01 9.04 -19.35
N MET A 226 -0.30 8.63 -18.13
CA MET A 226 -0.08 9.36 -16.89
C MET A 226 0.01 8.39 -15.70
N PRO A 227 0.56 8.83 -14.56
CA PRO A 227 0.63 8.00 -13.37
C PRO A 227 -0.73 7.46 -12.92
N TRP A 228 -0.75 6.21 -12.48
CA TRP A 228 -1.89 5.60 -11.79
C TRP A 228 -1.65 5.55 -10.29
N GLU A 229 -2.60 6.05 -9.53
CA GLU A 229 -2.61 5.90 -8.08
C GLU A 229 -3.64 4.86 -7.67
N THR A 230 -3.20 3.88 -6.89
CA THR A 230 -4.11 2.89 -6.32
C THR A 230 -5.03 3.58 -5.31
N PRO A 231 -6.23 3.05 -5.10
CA PRO A 231 -6.94 3.34 -3.86
C PRO A 231 -6.08 2.98 -2.64
N THR A 232 -6.32 3.66 -1.51
CA THR A 232 -5.73 3.23 -0.25
C THR A 232 -6.34 1.89 0.17
N VAL A 233 -5.48 0.90 0.38
CA VAL A 233 -5.85 -0.43 0.84
C VAL A 233 -5.58 -0.52 2.33
N THR A 234 -6.58 -0.96 3.08
CA THR A 234 -6.45 -1.23 4.52
C THR A 234 -6.13 -2.71 4.73
N PHE A 235 -5.14 -2.97 5.55
CA PHE A 235 -4.74 -4.30 5.99
C PHE A 235 -5.06 -4.46 7.46
N GLU A 236 -5.61 -5.61 7.82
CA GLU A 236 -5.87 -6.01 9.20
C GLU A 236 -4.77 -6.93 9.70
N ARG A 237 -4.37 -6.73 10.94
CA ARG A 237 -3.39 -7.58 11.60
C ARG A 237 -3.95 -8.97 11.82
N GLN A 238 -3.18 -9.98 11.48
CA GLN A 238 -3.53 -11.37 11.73
C GLN A 238 -2.96 -11.83 13.08
N THR A 239 -3.65 -12.77 13.72
CA THR A 239 -3.24 -13.34 15.02
C THR A 239 -2.13 -14.39 14.89
N VAL A 240 -1.78 -14.77 13.67
CA VAL A 240 -0.69 -15.71 13.39
C VAL A 240 0.67 -14.98 13.43
N ASP A 241 1.73 -15.69 13.70
CA ASP A 241 3.09 -15.15 13.80
C ASP A 241 3.89 -15.24 12.50
N ARG A 242 3.40 -16.00 11.53
CA ARG A 242 4.00 -16.18 10.21
C ARG A 242 2.96 -16.49 9.14
N ILE A 243 3.35 -16.26 7.90
CA ILE A 243 2.64 -16.78 6.72
C ILE A 243 3.03 -18.25 6.48
N GLU A 244 2.17 -18.97 5.78
CA GLU A 244 2.44 -20.35 5.39
C GLU A 244 3.12 -20.41 4.01
N GLU A 245 3.88 -21.47 3.77
CA GLU A 245 4.41 -21.76 2.45
C GLU A 245 3.31 -22.41 1.60
N VAL A 246 2.92 -21.72 0.53
CA VAL A 246 1.95 -22.25 -0.43
C VAL A 246 2.67 -22.51 -1.75
N LEU A 247 2.86 -23.77 -2.06
CA LEU A 247 3.53 -24.18 -3.28
C LEU A 247 2.64 -23.92 -4.50
N CYS A 248 3.08 -23.04 -5.38
CA CYS A 248 2.46 -22.86 -6.70
C CYS A 248 2.95 -23.95 -7.65
N ARG A 249 2.03 -24.63 -8.30
CA ARG A 249 2.32 -25.62 -9.35
C ARG A 249 1.55 -25.27 -10.61
N PRO A 250 2.22 -25.07 -11.74
CA PRO A 250 1.57 -24.70 -12.99
C PRO A 250 0.46 -25.68 -13.43
N GLU A 251 0.64 -26.96 -13.14
CA GLU A 251 -0.34 -28.03 -13.44
C GLU A 251 -1.62 -27.94 -12.60
N ASP A 252 -1.57 -27.34 -11.43
CA ASP A 252 -2.75 -27.20 -10.57
C ASP A 252 -3.69 -26.10 -11.07
N GLY A 253 -3.17 -25.20 -11.91
CA GLY A 253 -3.87 -23.98 -12.33
C GLY A 253 -4.09 -22.99 -11.18
N PRO A 254 -4.34 -21.72 -11.50
CA PRO A 254 -4.47 -20.67 -10.49
C PRO A 254 -5.69 -20.84 -9.58
N ALA A 255 -6.79 -21.39 -10.09
CA ALA A 255 -8.00 -21.57 -9.27
C ALA A 255 -7.74 -22.52 -8.09
N THR A 256 -6.99 -23.61 -8.32
CA THR A 256 -6.64 -24.56 -7.25
C THR A 256 -5.62 -23.97 -6.29
N TYR A 257 -4.65 -23.22 -6.81
CA TYR A 257 -3.67 -22.53 -5.99
C TYR A 257 -4.33 -21.49 -5.08
N LEU A 258 -5.17 -20.64 -5.64
CA LEU A 258 -5.88 -19.60 -4.90
C LEU A 258 -6.91 -20.16 -3.91
N ALA A 259 -7.53 -21.30 -4.22
CA ALA A 259 -8.43 -22.00 -3.29
C ALA A 259 -7.69 -22.51 -2.05
N ARG A 260 -6.43 -22.93 -2.17
CA ARG A 260 -5.60 -23.34 -1.03
C ARG A 260 -5.24 -22.19 -0.10
N LEU A 261 -5.15 -20.96 -0.62
CA LEU A 261 -4.88 -19.76 0.15
C LEU A 261 -6.11 -19.24 0.91
N GLY A 262 -7.32 -19.69 0.56
CA GLY A 262 -8.59 -19.25 1.14
C GLY A 262 -9.17 -20.19 2.20
N SER A 263 -8.53 -21.34 2.44
CA SER A 263 -8.89 -22.33 3.47
C SER A 263 -8.10 -22.09 4.73
#